data_9c2c092fbd8dd366397bec654721b06a
#
_entry.id   9c2c092fbd8dd366397bec654721b06a
#
_cell.length_a   1.000
_cell.length_b   1.000
_cell.length_c   1.000
_cell.angle_alpha   90.00
_cell.angle_beta   90.00
_cell.angle_gamma   90.00
#
_symmetry.space_group_name_H-M   'P 1'
#
loop_
_entity.id
_entity.type
_entity.pdbx_description
1 polymer ?
#
loop_
_entity_poly.entity_id
_entity_poly.type
_entity_poly.pdbx_seq_one_letter_code
_entity_poly.pdbx_strand_id
1 'polypeptide(L)'
;MHKLYTIVSYFLIPFILILIMFRVLRKKEDRVRYKERFGLTSFKKTDSKEVIWIHASSIGEFKSSDFIINNFYKKYCILVTTTTKTASDYALKNYGEKIIHQFAPFDILFWIDKFLNNWKPKLVIWIESDLWPNTIVRLRKRGITSVFLNARISPKSFNKWKYFSSFYNYITQSFSAIYAQSKNDLVRIKM
;
A
#
# COMPACT_ATOMS: atom_id res chain seq x y z
N MET A 1 -5.90 0.78 -20.71
CA MET A 1 -6.18 -0.22 -19.66
C MET A 1 -6.30 0.41 -18.26
N HIS A 2 -5.40 1.30 -17.81
CA HIS A 2 -5.55 1.93 -16.47
C HIS A 2 -6.87 2.69 -16.29
N LYS A 3 -7.33 3.48 -17.27
CA LYS A 3 -8.63 4.16 -17.20
C LYS A 3 -9.80 3.16 -17.02
N LEU A 4 -9.76 2.04 -17.74
CA LEU A 4 -10.78 0.98 -17.59
C LEU A 4 -10.75 0.37 -16.18
N TYR A 5 -9.56 0.03 -15.66
CA TYR A 5 -9.40 -0.44 -14.29
C TYR A 5 -10.00 0.55 -13.28
N THR A 6 -9.71 1.85 -13.45
CA THR A 6 -10.27 2.89 -12.58
C THR A 6 -11.80 2.92 -12.65
N ILE A 7 -12.39 2.86 -13.85
CA ILE A 7 -13.86 2.85 -14.01
C ILE A 7 -14.45 1.61 -13.31
N VAL A 8 -13.88 0.43 -13.58
CA VAL A 8 -14.33 -0.82 -12.92
C VAL A 8 -14.22 -0.74 -11.40
N SER A 9 -13.14 -0.13 -10.88
CA SER A 9 -12.99 0.04 -9.43
C SER A 9 -14.10 0.87 -8.79
N TYR A 10 -14.64 1.87 -9.48
CA TYR A 10 -15.79 2.64 -9.01
C TYR A 10 -17.09 1.81 -9.01
N PHE A 11 -17.32 0.97 -10.01
CA PHE A 11 -18.47 0.07 -10.03
C PHE A 11 -18.42 -0.98 -8.92
N LEU A 12 -17.25 -1.31 -8.40
CA LEU A 12 -17.09 -2.22 -7.27
C LEU A 12 -17.41 -1.59 -5.90
N ILE A 13 -17.63 -0.28 -5.80
CA ILE A 13 -17.90 0.40 -4.51
C ILE A 13 -19.05 -0.25 -3.73
N PRO A 14 -20.25 -0.51 -4.30
CA PRO A 14 -21.34 -1.13 -3.55
C PRO A 14 -20.94 -2.48 -2.95
N PHE A 15 -20.23 -3.30 -3.72
CA PHE A 15 -19.73 -4.61 -3.25
C PHE A 15 -18.70 -4.49 -2.13
N ILE A 16 -17.80 -3.49 -2.22
CA ILE A 16 -16.81 -3.20 -1.18
C ILE A 16 -17.51 -2.80 0.12
N LEU A 17 -18.54 -1.97 0.05
CA LEU A 17 -19.31 -1.54 1.23
C LEU A 17 -20.00 -2.72 1.90
N ILE A 18 -20.65 -3.58 1.12
CA ILE A 18 -21.28 -4.81 1.61
C ILE A 18 -20.22 -5.74 2.24
N LEU A 19 -19.09 -5.94 1.56
CA LEU A 19 -18.00 -6.78 2.06
C LEU A 19 -17.48 -6.27 3.43
N ILE A 20 -17.25 -4.97 3.56
CA ILE A 20 -16.77 -4.38 4.82
C ILE A 20 -17.80 -4.55 5.91
N MET A 21 -19.08 -4.32 5.63
CA MET A 21 -20.17 -4.54 6.59
C MET A 21 -20.14 -5.99 7.11
N PHE A 22 -20.07 -6.99 6.21
CA PHE A 22 -19.96 -8.40 6.60
C PHE A 22 -18.69 -8.70 7.42
N ARG A 23 -17.55 -8.09 7.06
CA ARG A 23 -16.29 -8.29 7.80
C ARG A 23 -16.37 -7.69 9.20
N VAL A 24 -16.99 -6.52 9.36
CA VAL A 24 -17.23 -5.87 10.66
C VAL A 24 -18.13 -6.72 11.53
N LEU A 25 -19.26 -7.20 10.98
CA LEU A 25 -20.22 -8.09 11.68
C LEU A 25 -19.54 -9.39 12.14
N ARG A 26 -18.70 -9.98 11.29
CA ARG A 26 -17.94 -11.21 11.61
C ARG A 26 -16.68 -10.98 12.46
N LYS A 27 -16.47 -9.79 12.99
CA LYS A 27 -15.26 -9.40 13.79
C LYS A 27 -13.93 -9.61 13.05
N LYS A 28 -13.96 -9.71 11.71
CA LYS A 28 -12.78 -9.84 10.85
C LYS A 28 -12.19 -8.49 10.44
N GLU A 29 -12.85 -7.40 10.81
CA GLU A 29 -12.40 -6.02 10.59
C GLU A 29 -12.51 -5.25 11.91
N ASP A 30 -11.70 -4.22 12.08
CA ASP A 30 -11.76 -3.33 13.24
C ASP A 30 -13.04 -2.48 13.17
N ARG A 31 -13.86 -2.51 14.23
CA ARG A 31 -15.17 -1.82 14.28
C ARG A 31 -15.08 -0.30 14.31
N VAL A 32 -13.95 0.24 14.72
CA VAL A 32 -13.72 1.69 14.80
C VAL A 32 -12.91 2.17 13.62
N ARG A 33 -11.83 1.42 13.31
CA ARG A 33 -10.82 1.82 12.33
C ARG A 33 -11.15 1.41 10.88
N TYR A 34 -12.24 0.67 10.59
CA TYR A 34 -12.62 0.29 9.23
C TYR A 34 -12.76 1.50 8.29
N LYS A 35 -13.09 2.68 8.84
CA LYS A 35 -13.20 3.95 8.08
C LYS A 35 -11.89 4.37 7.42
N GLU A 36 -10.75 3.90 7.93
CA GLU A 36 -9.43 4.15 7.34
C GLU A 36 -9.32 3.57 5.93
N ARG A 37 -10.06 2.47 5.63
CA ARG A 37 -10.18 1.88 4.29
C ARG A 37 -10.76 2.82 3.24
N PHE A 38 -11.46 3.85 3.68
CA PHE A 38 -12.05 4.89 2.83
C PHE A 38 -11.17 6.15 2.77
N GLY A 39 -9.87 6.02 3.08
CA GLY A 39 -8.91 7.11 3.05
C GLY A 39 -9.09 8.14 4.18
N LEU A 40 -9.97 7.86 5.14
CA LEU A 40 -10.09 8.66 6.36
C LEU A 40 -8.96 8.30 7.31
N THR A 41 -8.55 9.25 8.15
CA THR A 41 -7.55 8.99 9.18
C THR A 41 -8.14 9.14 10.57
N SER A 42 -7.77 8.23 11.44
CA SER A 42 -8.05 8.31 12.88
C SER A 42 -6.98 9.12 13.62
N PHE A 43 -5.89 9.47 12.96
CA PHE A 43 -4.75 10.14 13.55
C PHE A 43 -4.58 11.54 12.98
N LYS A 44 -4.27 12.50 13.86
CA LYS A 44 -3.78 13.81 13.44
C LYS A 44 -2.25 13.75 13.36
N LYS A 45 -1.69 14.23 12.26
CA LYS A 45 -0.26 14.45 12.17
C LYS A 45 0.11 15.55 13.17
N THR A 46 0.69 15.18 14.29
CA THR A 46 1.07 16.11 15.38
C THR A 46 2.49 16.66 15.22
N ASP A 47 3.27 16.07 14.34
CA ASP A 47 4.69 16.38 14.15
C ASP A 47 4.95 17.07 12.81
N SER A 48 5.90 18.00 12.77
CA SER A 48 6.39 18.66 11.54
C SER A 48 7.24 17.77 10.64
N LYS A 49 7.58 16.56 11.11
CA LYS A 49 8.43 15.61 10.36
C LYS A 49 7.82 15.23 9.02
N GLU A 50 8.70 15.07 8.02
CA GLU A 50 8.31 14.52 6.72
C GLU A 50 7.86 13.06 6.85
N VAL A 51 6.83 12.68 6.09
CA VAL A 51 6.25 11.33 6.15
C VAL A 51 6.96 10.40 5.18
N ILE A 52 7.43 9.27 5.70
CA ILE A 52 7.77 8.08 4.91
C ILE A 52 6.61 7.10 5.06
N TRP A 53 5.94 6.80 3.94
CA TRP A 53 4.86 5.82 3.93
C TRP A 53 5.39 4.45 3.50
N ILE A 54 5.23 3.45 4.36
CA ILE A 54 5.55 2.04 4.10
C ILE A 54 4.24 1.28 3.91
N HIS A 55 4.06 0.63 2.75
CA HIS A 55 2.94 -0.28 2.53
C HIS A 55 3.43 -1.73 2.57
N ALA A 56 2.83 -2.52 3.48
CA ALA A 56 3.11 -3.94 3.66
C ALA A 56 1.80 -4.69 3.95
N SER A 57 1.35 -5.57 3.05
CA SER A 57 0.04 -6.20 3.15
C SER A 57 -0.06 -7.24 4.28
N SER A 58 1.05 -7.90 4.59
CA SER A 58 1.12 -9.01 5.56
C SER A 58 2.20 -8.79 6.63
N ILE A 59 2.18 -9.62 7.68
CA ILE A 59 3.22 -9.63 8.72
C ILE A 59 4.60 -9.96 8.10
N GLY A 60 4.66 -10.91 7.16
CA GLY A 60 5.91 -11.29 6.49
C GLY A 60 6.53 -10.11 5.75
N GLU A 61 5.71 -9.41 4.96
CA GLU A 61 6.13 -8.20 4.25
C GLU A 61 6.54 -7.08 5.21
N PHE A 62 5.78 -6.89 6.28
CA PHE A 62 6.08 -5.87 7.28
C PHE A 62 7.45 -6.07 7.94
N LYS A 63 7.85 -7.33 8.24
CA LYS A 63 9.18 -7.63 8.78
C LYS A 63 10.33 -7.15 7.88
N SER A 64 10.11 -7.11 6.57
CA SER A 64 11.10 -6.57 5.62
C SER A 64 11.33 -5.06 5.77
N SER A 65 10.45 -4.35 6.49
CA SER A 65 10.59 -2.91 6.77
C SER A 65 11.33 -2.59 8.06
N ASP A 66 11.68 -3.60 8.85
CA ASP A 66 12.25 -3.46 10.19
C ASP A 66 13.48 -2.55 10.24
N PHE A 67 14.42 -2.78 9.33
CA PHE A 67 15.63 -1.95 9.21
C PHE A 67 15.28 -0.48 8.94
N ILE A 68 14.30 -0.22 8.08
CA ILE A 68 13.91 1.14 7.71
C ILE A 68 13.27 1.84 8.91
N ILE A 69 12.33 1.17 9.59
CA ILE A 69 11.66 1.73 10.77
C ILE A 69 12.69 2.09 11.82
N ASN A 70 13.55 1.15 12.22
CA ASN A 70 14.50 1.34 13.31
C ASN A 70 15.54 2.44 13.04
N ASN A 71 15.93 2.66 11.80
CA ASN A 71 16.92 3.68 11.46
C ASN A 71 16.32 5.07 11.21
N PHE A 72 15.03 5.16 10.83
CA PHE A 72 14.47 6.43 10.37
C PHE A 72 13.38 7.04 11.26
N TYR A 73 12.79 6.30 12.22
CA TYR A 73 11.67 6.79 13.05
C TYR A 73 12.00 8.05 13.88
N LYS A 74 13.26 8.25 14.24
CA LYS A 74 13.67 9.46 14.99
C LYS A 74 13.63 10.71 14.12
N LYS A 75 13.96 10.58 12.82
CA LYS A 75 14.08 11.69 11.88
C LYS A 75 12.80 11.94 11.08
N TYR A 76 12.05 10.90 10.77
CA TYR A 76 10.84 10.94 9.93
C TYR A 76 9.62 10.42 10.67
N CYS A 77 8.45 10.87 10.25
CA CYS A 77 7.19 10.26 10.63
C CYS A 77 6.99 8.99 9.79
N ILE A 78 7.07 7.82 10.40
CA ILE A 78 6.89 6.54 9.70
C ILE A 78 5.42 6.18 9.72
N LEU A 79 4.77 6.31 8.58
CA LEU A 79 3.40 5.83 8.35
C LEU A 79 3.47 4.41 7.79
N VAL A 80 2.86 3.47 8.47
CA VAL A 80 2.73 2.08 7.99
C VAL A 80 1.29 1.78 7.64
N THR A 81 1.05 1.20 6.46
CA THR A 81 -0.27 0.68 6.10
C THR A 81 -0.25 -0.82 5.89
N THR A 82 -1.26 -1.51 6.44
CA THR A 82 -1.46 -2.94 6.24
C THR A 82 -2.87 -3.25 5.76
N THR A 83 -3.08 -4.47 5.22
CA THR A 83 -4.38 -4.91 4.72
C THR A 83 -5.14 -5.79 5.70
N THR A 84 -4.49 -6.38 6.71
CA THR A 84 -5.11 -7.30 7.65
C THR A 84 -5.05 -6.81 9.09
N LYS A 85 -6.05 -7.20 9.90
CA LYS A 85 -6.07 -6.89 11.33
C LYS A 85 -4.85 -7.49 12.04
N THR A 86 -4.49 -8.73 11.72
CA THR A 86 -3.33 -9.40 12.31
C THR A 86 -2.02 -8.67 12.04
N ALA A 87 -1.84 -8.11 10.84
CA ALA A 87 -0.66 -7.31 10.52
C ALA A 87 -0.67 -5.97 11.26
N SER A 88 -1.85 -5.35 11.44
CA SER A 88 -2.03 -4.16 12.24
C SER A 88 -1.64 -4.41 13.71
N ASP A 89 -2.18 -5.47 14.29
CA ASP A 89 -1.93 -5.84 15.71
C ASP A 89 -0.43 -6.12 15.92
N TYR A 90 0.20 -6.83 14.98
CA TYR A 90 1.64 -7.06 14.99
C TYR A 90 2.45 -5.76 14.92
N ALA A 91 2.10 -4.86 14.00
CA ALA A 91 2.80 -3.59 13.81
C ALA A 91 2.72 -2.71 15.08
N LEU A 92 1.53 -2.57 15.65
CA LEU A 92 1.32 -1.76 16.85
C LEU A 92 2.00 -2.37 18.09
N LYS A 93 1.92 -3.69 18.25
CA LYS A 93 2.57 -4.38 19.39
C LYS A 93 4.09 -4.20 19.39
N ASN A 94 4.73 -4.27 18.24
CA ASN A 94 6.19 -4.30 18.14
C ASN A 94 6.82 -2.92 17.89
N TYR A 95 6.05 -1.97 17.32
CA TYR A 95 6.57 -0.68 16.85
C TYR A 95 5.69 0.52 17.20
N GLY A 96 4.67 0.35 18.08
CA GLY A 96 3.64 1.36 18.33
C GLY A 96 4.14 2.78 18.61
N GLU A 97 5.29 2.91 19.29
CA GLU A 97 5.89 4.22 19.59
C GLU A 97 6.73 4.81 18.42
N LYS A 98 7.10 3.96 17.45
CA LYS A 98 7.99 4.34 16.33
C LYS A 98 7.24 4.64 15.05
N ILE A 99 5.96 4.22 14.96
CA ILE A 99 5.16 4.30 13.74
C ILE A 99 3.77 4.85 14.01
N ILE A 100 3.18 5.41 12.97
CA ILE A 100 1.73 5.57 12.90
C ILE A 100 1.22 4.47 11.97
N HIS A 101 0.27 3.66 12.47
CA HIS A 101 -0.34 2.62 11.66
C HIS A 101 -1.74 3.03 11.21
N GLN A 102 -2.03 2.86 9.93
CA GLN A 102 -3.36 2.99 9.33
C GLN A 102 -3.67 1.80 8.43
N PHE A 103 -4.94 1.37 8.37
CA PHE A 103 -5.34 0.42 7.33
C PHE A 103 -5.24 1.06 5.96
N ALA A 104 -4.67 0.31 5.01
CA ALA A 104 -4.53 0.78 3.64
C ALA A 104 -5.89 1.13 3.03
N PRO A 105 -6.04 2.28 2.36
CA PRO A 105 -7.28 2.60 1.66
C PRO A 105 -7.50 1.61 0.51
N PHE A 106 -8.75 1.30 0.17
CA PHE A 106 -9.04 0.55 -1.05
C PHE A 106 -8.54 1.32 -2.28
N ASP A 107 -8.19 0.58 -3.34
CA ASP A 107 -7.56 1.12 -4.55
C ASP A 107 -8.56 1.88 -5.46
N ILE A 108 -9.26 2.86 -4.86
CA ILE A 108 -10.21 3.75 -5.52
C ILE A 108 -9.70 5.18 -5.42
N LEU A 109 -9.58 5.88 -6.54
CA LEU A 109 -8.90 7.19 -6.63
C LEU A 109 -9.39 8.20 -5.60
N PHE A 110 -10.69 8.28 -5.37
CA PHE A 110 -11.26 9.22 -4.41
C PHE A 110 -10.77 8.96 -2.97
N TRP A 111 -10.65 7.71 -2.56
CA TRP A 111 -10.17 7.34 -1.23
C TRP A 111 -8.65 7.49 -1.12
N ILE A 112 -7.94 7.15 -2.21
CA ILE A 112 -6.49 7.36 -2.30
C ILE A 112 -6.17 8.86 -2.21
N ASP A 113 -6.93 9.71 -2.90
CA ASP A 113 -6.71 11.15 -2.86
C ASP A 113 -6.93 11.74 -1.46
N LYS A 114 -7.98 11.30 -0.75
CA LYS A 114 -8.18 11.68 0.66
C LYS A 114 -6.98 11.28 1.52
N PHE A 115 -6.53 10.04 1.39
CA PHE A 115 -5.37 9.53 2.11
C PHE A 115 -4.11 10.33 1.82
N LEU A 116 -3.79 10.54 0.54
CA LEU A 116 -2.59 11.28 0.12
C LEU A 116 -2.65 12.76 0.49
N ASN A 117 -3.83 13.39 0.47
CA ASN A 117 -4.00 14.78 0.89
C ASN A 117 -3.78 14.96 2.39
N ASN A 118 -4.16 13.96 3.18
CA ASN A 118 -3.96 13.98 4.63
C ASN A 118 -2.50 13.73 5.01
N TRP A 119 -1.88 12.70 4.47
CA TRP A 119 -0.54 12.29 4.88
C TRP A 119 0.58 13.02 4.15
N LYS A 120 0.40 13.40 2.89
CA LYS A 120 1.40 14.07 2.03
C LYS A 120 2.77 13.41 2.10
N PRO A 121 2.88 12.09 1.83
CA PRO A 121 4.14 11.38 1.98
C PRO A 121 5.19 11.94 1.01
N LYS A 122 6.42 12.11 1.50
CA LYS A 122 7.59 12.49 0.70
C LYS A 122 8.18 11.31 -0.05
N LEU A 123 8.16 10.14 0.61
CA LEU A 123 8.66 8.88 0.08
C LEU A 123 7.66 7.78 0.39
N VAL A 124 7.41 6.92 -0.60
CA VAL A 124 6.61 5.71 -0.44
C VAL A 124 7.49 4.49 -0.67
N ILE A 125 7.44 3.54 0.26
CA ILE A 125 8.12 2.26 0.15
C ILE A 125 7.05 1.18 0.07
N TRP A 126 6.94 0.56 -1.10
CA TRP A 126 6.02 -0.51 -1.39
C TRP A 126 6.74 -1.85 -1.25
N ILE A 127 6.22 -2.77 -0.45
CA ILE A 127 6.92 -4.02 -0.14
C ILE A 127 6.25 -5.23 -0.79
N GLU A 128 7.07 -6.06 -1.43
CA GLU A 128 6.79 -7.39 -2.00
C GLU A 128 5.85 -7.42 -3.20
N SER A 129 4.59 -7.89 -3.07
CA SER A 129 3.88 -8.42 -4.23
C SER A 129 2.56 -7.74 -4.60
N ASP A 130 1.95 -7.01 -3.70
CA ASP A 130 0.63 -6.41 -3.96
C ASP A 130 0.75 -5.15 -4.80
N LEU A 131 0.37 -5.24 -6.08
CA LEU A 131 0.31 -4.06 -6.96
C LEU A 131 -1.11 -3.48 -6.95
N TRP A 132 -1.23 -2.24 -6.53
CA TRP A 132 -2.47 -1.46 -6.51
C TRP A 132 -2.41 -0.37 -7.57
N PRO A 133 -2.97 -0.63 -8.79
CA PRO A 133 -2.74 0.20 -9.97
C PRO A 133 -3.11 1.66 -9.81
N ASN A 134 -4.27 1.96 -9.19
CA ASN A 134 -4.71 3.34 -9.01
C ASN A 134 -3.78 4.09 -8.04
N THR A 135 -3.38 3.45 -6.93
CA THR A 135 -2.47 4.03 -5.94
C THR A 135 -1.11 4.33 -6.56
N ILE A 136 -0.49 3.33 -7.18
CA ILE A 136 0.86 3.44 -7.74
C ILE A 136 0.92 4.51 -8.84
N VAL A 137 -0.04 4.49 -9.77
CA VAL A 137 -0.12 5.49 -10.84
C VAL A 137 -0.44 6.89 -10.28
N ARG A 138 -1.22 6.98 -9.18
CA ARG A 138 -1.53 8.24 -8.54
C ARG A 138 -0.34 8.86 -7.86
N LEU A 139 0.53 8.05 -7.23
CA LEU A 139 1.81 8.51 -6.67
C LEU A 139 2.66 9.18 -7.74
N ARG A 140 2.89 8.50 -8.87
CA ARG A 140 3.63 9.07 -10.01
C ARG A 140 3.02 10.38 -10.49
N LYS A 141 1.69 10.43 -10.70
CA LYS A 141 1.01 11.65 -11.17
C LYS A 141 1.12 12.83 -10.22
N ARG A 142 1.32 12.58 -8.92
CA ARG A 142 1.55 13.61 -7.91
C ARG A 142 3.02 13.95 -7.69
N GLY A 143 3.94 13.34 -8.44
CA GLY A 143 5.38 13.53 -8.28
C GLY A 143 5.93 12.97 -6.96
N ILE A 144 5.21 12.02 -6.32
CA ILE A 144 5.65 11.41 -5.08
C ILE A 144 6.62 10.28 -5.40
N THR A 145 7.85 10.38 -4.87
CA THR A 145 8.86 9.34 -5.01
C THR A 145 8.35 8.03 -4.40
N SER A 146 8.39 6.95 -5.18
CA SER A 146 7.97 5.63 -4.72
C SER A 146 8.98 4.56 -5.12
N VAL A 147 9.29 3.68 -4.17
CA VAL A 147 10.25 2.59 -4.33
C VAL A 147 9.52 1.27 -4.10
N PHE A 148 9.68 0.33 -5.03
CA PHE A 148 9.21 -1.04 -4.89
C PHE A 148 10.35 -1.88 -4.32
N LEU A 149 10.28 -2.20 -3.03
CA LEU A 149 11.34 -2.88 -2.30
C LEU A 149 10.99 -4.36 -2.10
N ASN A 150 12.00 -5.23 -2.17
CA ASN A 150 11.85 -6.67 -2.06
C ASN A 150 10.82 -7.22 -3.06
N ALA A 151 10.80 -6.61 -4.26
CA ALA A 151 9.79 -6.87 -5.26
C ALA A 151 9.82 -8.34 -5.71
N ARG A 152 8.66 -9.00 -5.60
CA ARG A 152 8.50 -10.43 -5.89
C ARG A 152 7.31 -10.67 -6.80
N ILE A 153 7.48 -11.55 -7.77
CA ILE A 153 6.42 -12.06 -8.62
C ILE A 153 6.42 -13.59 -8.62
N SER A 154 5.36 -14.18 -8.10
CA SER A 154 5.21 -15.63 -8.17
C SER A 154 5.06 -16.10 -9.64
N PRO A 155 5.47 -17.34 -10.00
CA PRO A 155 5.26 -17.89 -11.34
C PRO A 155 3.80 -17.82 -11.79
N LYS A 156 2.87 -18.07 -10.87
CA LYS A 156 1.43 -17.99 -11.12
C LYS A 156 0.97 -16.56 -11.46
N SER A 157 1.45 -15.56 -10.71
CA SER A 157 1.15 -14.15 -10.97
C SER A 157 1.79 -13.67 -12.27
N PHE A 158 3.04 -14.07 -12.53
CA PHE A 158 3.74 -13.78 -13.77
C PHE A 158 2.96 -14.26 -15.01
N ASN A 159 2.49 -15.52 -15.00
CA ASN A 159 1.70 -16.07 -16.11
C ASN A 159 0.39 -15.29 -16.33
N LYS A 160 -0.25 -14.79 -15.29
CA LYS A 160 -1.44 -13.93 -15.42
C LYS A 160 -1.08 -12.56 -16.01
N TRP A 161 0.00 -11.94 -15.52
CA TRP A 161 0.42 -10.62 -15.94
C TRP A 161 0.91 -10.60 -17.40
N LYS A 162 1.42 -11.71 -17.94
CA LYS A 162 1.76 -11.83 -19.37
C LYS A 162 0.61 -11.45 -20.30
N TYR A 163 -0.63 -11.81 -19.96
CA TYR A 163 -1.82 -11.43 -20.77
C TYR A 163 -2.11 -9.93 -20.72
N PHE A 164 -1.56 -9.22 -19.75
CA PHE A 164 -1.75 -7.78 -19.53
C PHE A 164 -0.41 -7.05 -19.41
N SER A 165 0.61 -7.50 -20.16
CA SER A 165 2.00 -7.00 -20.05
C SER A 165 2.10 -5.48 -20.16
N SER A 166 1.44 -4.86 -21.14
CA SER A 166 1.43 -3.39 -21.31
C SER A 166 0.85 -2.67 -20.07
N PHE A 167 -0.16 -3.25 -19.43
CA PHE A 167 -0.73 -2.68 -18.22
C PHE A 167 0.19 -2.88 -17.01
N TYR A 168 0.79 -4.05 -16.89
CA TYR A 168 1.78 -4.34 -15.88
C TYR A 168 2.98 -3.39 -15.98
N ASN A 169 3.54 -3.23 -17.19
CA ASN A 169 4.65 -2.32 -17.44
C ASN A 169 4.30 -0.86 -17.11
N TYR A 170 3.09 -0.43 -17.45
CA TYR A 170 2.62 0.91 -17.10
C TYR A 170 2.59 1.14 -15.59
N ILE A 171 2.20 0.12 -14.78
CA ILE A 171 2.19 0.19 -13.32
C ILE A 171 3.62 0.18 -12.79
N THR A 172 4.46 -0.77 -13.20
CA THR A 172 5.82 -0.92 -12.68
C THR A 172 6.71 0.26 -13.03
N GLN A 173 6.58 0.84 -14.22
CA GLN A 173 7.25 2.08 -14.62
C GLN A 173 6.75 3.32 -13.85
N SER A 174 5.71 3.19 -13.04
CA SER A 174 5.26 4.27 -12.17
C SER A 174 6.06 4.36 -10.88
N PHE A 175 6.84 3.35 -10.53
CA PHE A 175 7.81 3.44 -9.44
C PHE A 175 9.07 4.20 -9.88
N SER A 176 9.66 4.95 -8.95
CA SER A 176 10.94 5.64 -9.16
C SER A 176 12.12 4.65 -9.19
N ALA A 177 12.04 3.56 -8.42
CA ALA A 177 13.00 2.48 -8.41
C ALA A 177 12.34 1.15 -8.00
N ILE A 178 12.89 0.03 -8.50
CA ILE A 178 12.45 -1.32 -8.15
C ILE A 178 13.66 -2.15 -7.75
N TYR A 179 13.60 -2.74 -6.55
CA TYR A 179 14.61 -3.65 -6.02
C TYR A 179 13.99 -5.04 -5.88
N ALA A 180 14.32 -5.94 -6.80
CA ALA A 180 13.79 -7.29 -6.83
C ALA A 180 14.40 -8.17 -5.72
N GLN A 181 13.59 -9.10 -5.19
CA GLN A 181 14.02 -10.04 -4.15
C GLN A 181 15.08 -11.03 -4.65
N SER A 182 14.99 -11.44 -5.90
CA SER A 182 15.89 -12.40 -6.54
C SER A 182 16.17 -12.07 -8.00
N LYS A 183 17.20 -12.69 -8.59
CA LYS A 183 17.45 -12.60 -10.05
C LYS A 183 16.26 -13.08 -10.87
N ASN A 184 15.58 -14.13 -10.43
CA ASN A 184 14.39 -14.67 -11.10
C ASN A 184 13.21 -13.67 -11.04
N ASP A 185 13.03 -12.99 -9.92
CA ASP A 185 12.00 -11.95 -9.80
C ASP A 185 12.34 -10.76 -10.68
N LEU A 186 13.62 -10.35 -10.75
CA LEU A 186 14.05 -9.28 -11.64
C LEU A 186 13.71 -9.58 -13.10
N VAL A 187 13.97 -10.81 -13.56
CA VAL A 187 13.64 -11.23 -14.94
C VAL A 187 12.13 -11.17 -15.17
N ARG A 188 11.33 -11.62 -14.21
CA ARG A 188 9.86 -11.58 -14.31
C ARG A 188 9.28 -10.16 -14.26
N ILE A 189 9.90 -9.26 -13.50
CA ILE A 189 9.46 -7.87 -13.37
C ILE A 189 9.74 -7.06 -14.64
N LYS A 190 10.79 -7.42 -15.39
CA LYS A 190 11.19 -6.75 -16.64
C LYS A 190 10.42 -7.25 -17.88
N MET A 191 9.29 -7.97 -17.72
CA MET A 191 8.53 -8.56 -18.84
C MET A 191 8.01 -7.53 -19.88
#